data_c4c373d18f72c37b9efdc16b5fabe1e0
#
_entry.id   c4c373d18f72c37b9efdc16b5fabe1e0
#
_cell.length_a   1.000
_cell.length_b   1.000
_cell.length_c   1.000
_cell.angle_alpha   90.00
_cell.angle_beta   90.00
_cell.angle_gamma   90.00
#
_symmetry.space_group_name_H-M   'P 1'
#
loop_
_entity.id
_entity.type
_entity.pdbx_description
1 polymer ?
#
loop_
_entity_poly.entity_id
_entity_poly.type
_entity_poly.pdbx_seq_one_letter_code
_entity_poly.pdbx_strand_id
1 'polypeptide(L)'
;MLLQFVTVLQGVLAPALLVMALSVMLTVGEGRDKPLSAYWRLAGFVVGFAGAVVFAALRATAVITQRTFVNYPTLWCCVILDVAVFVIVLFVRRITADWHNHRALLDIANLVAALAIAATTFRALPDVILRLTIFVEPGDPIFTSDMLLRALGFALGAAVAIIAALIFRTMRSTAVRWSFTTAVLLLVALLFAQHFTDLAQILQSKRIVSFPTAAFLALVWGVNHQRSLTIAMALVFAIPAIASIVMGFKVKPTGANEAIARTHIAFRRRAKAAGAFSLVAMICVTVALTYGVAQTQKVVTLSPPEDYSLADGVVTIKFSQISDGHLHRFEYRAKDGTSMRFIIIKKNGGAYGVGLDACDNCGDAGYYEKDGKIICKKCDVAINLATIGFKGGCNPIPFDYQVKPGKIVIQTSTLDALSSHFQ
;
A
#
# COMPACT_ATOMS: atom_id res chain seq x y z
N MET A 1 -1.02 -9.96 8.34
CA MET A 1 -0.79 -10.56 6.99
C MET A 1 -1.37 -9.70 5.87
N LEU A 2 -2.70 -9.50 5.78
CA LEU A 2 -3.35 -8.85 4.63
C LEU A 2 -2.87 -7.40 4.39
N LEU A 3 -2.70 -6.60 5.43
CA LEU A 3 -2.19 -5.22 5.33
C LEU A 3 -0.80 -5.19 4.69
N GLN A 4 0.11 -6.06 5.10
CA GLN A 4 1.46 -6.14 4.51
C GLN A 4 1.39 -6.56 3.05
N PHE A 5 0.57 -7.56 2.74
CA PHE A 5 0.36 -8.04 1.37
C PHE A 5 -0.08 -6.92 0.42
N VAL A 6 -1.17 -6.21 0.75
CA VAL A 6 -1.71 -5.18 -0.16
C VAL A 6 -0.79 -3.97 -0.29
N THR A 7 -0.12 -3.57 0.80
CA THR A 7 0.81 -2.43 0.78
C THR A 7 2.05 -2.73 -0.06
N VAL A 8 2.62 -3.93 0.10
CA VAL A 8 3.81 -4.36 -0.66
C VAL A 8 3.45 -4.57 -2.13
N LEU A 9 2.31 -5.20 -2.42
CA LEU A 9 1.82 -5.36 -3.78
C LEU A 9 1.70 -3.99 -4.48
N GLN A 10 1.07 -3.01 -3.84
CA GLN A 10 0.92 -1.65 -4.39
C GLN A 10 2.28 -0.98 -4.66
N GLY A 11 3.25 -1.10 -3.73
CA GLY A 11 4.54 -0.45 -3.86
C GLY A 11 5.49 -1.10 -4.87
N VAL A 12 5.40 -2.43 -5.07
CA VAL A 12 6.29 -3.19 -5.97
C VAL A 12 5.75 -3.26 -7.40
N LEU A 13 4.42 -3.14 -7.59
CA LEU A 13 3.78 -3.38 -8.89
C LEU A 13 4.27 -2.42 -9.97
N ALA A 14 4.31 -1.12 -9.71
CA ALA A 14 4.71 -0.11 -10.70
C ALA A 14 6.15 -0.31 -11.19
N PRO A 15 7.19 -0.44 -10.33
CA PRO A 15 8.55 -0.73 -10.80
C PRO A 15 8.66 -2.08 -11.51
N ALA A 16 7.95 -3.13 -11.06
CA ALA A 16 7.96 -4.43 -11.73
C ALA A 16 7.39 -4.35 -13.15
N LEU A 17 6.28 -3.63 -13.35
CA LEU A 17 5.69 -3.40 -14.66
C LEU A 17 6.61 -2.58 -15.58
N LEU A 18 7.28 -1.55 -15.06
CA LEU A 18 8.23 -0.74 -15.84
C LEU A 18 9.43 -1.56 -16.30
N VAL A 19 10.03 -2.34 -15.40
CA VAL A 19 11.15 -3.24 -15.72
C VAL A 19 10.75 -4.24 -16.81
N MET A 20 9.59 -4.86 -16.66
CA MET A 20 9.04 -5.80 -17.64
C MET A 20 8.80 -5.12 -19.00
N ALA A 21 8.10 -3.98 -19.00
CA ALA A 21 7.73 -3.26 -20.20
C ALA A 21 8.95 -2.83 -21.02
N LEU A 22 9.93 -2.18 -20.39
CA LEU A 22 11.15 -1.74 -21.05
C LEU A 22 12.05 -2.91 -21.47
N SER A 23 12.06 -4.00 -20.69
CA SER A 23 12.76 -5.23 -21.08
C SER A 23 12.15 -5.85 -22.34
N VAL A 24 10.83 -5.79 -22.53
CA VAL A 24 10.16 -6.30 -23.73
C VAL A 24 10.38 -5.37 -24.91
N MET A 25 10.20 -4.05 -24.72
CA MET A 25 10.27 -3.07 -25.82
C MET A 25 11.66 -2.94 -26.45
N LEU A 26 12.71 -2.94 -25.62
CA LEU A 26 14.10 -2.71 -26.05
C LEU A 26 14.91 -4.00 -26.22
N THR A 27 14.27 -5.17 -26.31
CA THR A 27 15.00 -6.41 -26.59
C THR A 27 15.25 -6.55 -28.08
N VAL A 28 16.52 -6.62 -28.45
CA VAL A 28 17.04 -6.89 -29.80
C VAL A 28 18.16 -7.93 -29.71
N GLY A 29 18.40 -8.65 -30.81
CA GLY A 29 19.42 -9.67 -30.88
C GLY A 29 19.15 -10.90 -30.01
N GLU A 30 19.78 -12.02 -30.32
CA GLU A 30 19.72 -13.26 -29.57
C GLU A 30 21.13 -13.83 -29.35
N GLY A 31 21.38 -14.47 -28.22
CA GLY A 31 22.66 -15.10 -27.91
C GLY A 31 23.82 -14.10 -27.93
N ARG A 32 24.84 -14.36 -28.78
CA ARG A 32 26.06 -13.53 -28.89
C ARG A 32 25.83 -12.18 -29.56
N ASP A 33 24.75 -12.04 -30.32
CA ASP A 33 24.40 -10.79 -31.02
C ASP A 33 23.68 -9.77 -30.09
N LYS A 34 23.42 -10.14 -28.88
CA LYS A 34 22.75 -9.25 -27.92
C LYS A 34 23.70 -8.13 -27.46
N PRO A 35 23.30 -6.84 -27.59
CA PRO A 35 24.17 -5.72 -27.20
C PRO A 35 24.40 -5.69 -25.68
N LEU A 36 25.59 -5.30 -25.26
CA LEU A 36 25.94 -5.15 -23.84
C LEU A 36 25.03 -4.15 -23.12
N SER A 37 24.60 -3.09 -23.79
CA SER A 37 23.66 -2.09 -23.24
C SER A 37 22.32 -2.68 -22.80
N ALA A 38 21.94 -3.85 -23.33
CA ALA A 38 20.74 -4.55 -22.86
C ALA A 38 20.79 -4.96 -21.37
N TYR A 39 21.99 -5.15 -20.82
CA TYR A 39 22.19 -5.48 -19.40
C TYR A 39 22.11 -4.24 -18.49
N TRP A 40 22.24 -3.01 -19.03
CA TRP A 40 22.16 -1.78 -18.25
C TRP A 40 20.80 -1.64 -17.54
N ARG A 41 19.72 -2.16 -18.10
CA ARG A 41 18.40 -2.16 -17.47
C ARG A 41 18.37 -2.97 -16.18
N LEU A 42 19.08 -4.12 -16.16
CA LEU A 42 19.25 -4.90 -14.92
C LEU A 42 20.13 -4.16 -13.93
N ALA A 43 21.24 -3.55 -14.40
CA ALA A 43 22.12 -2.73 -13.55
C ALA A 43 21.33 -1.55 -12.94
N GLY A 44 20.46 -0.87 -13.72
CA GLY A 44 19.59 0.18 -13.24
C GLY A 44 18.66 -0.30 -12.12
N PHE A 45 18.05 -1.47 -12.26
CA PHE A 45 17.25 -2.07 -11.19
C PHE A 45 18.08 -2.35 -9.92
N VAL A 46 19.26 -2.95 -10.07
CA VAL A 46 20.16 -3.27 -8.94
C VAL A 46 20.60 -1.99 -8.21
N VAL A 47 21.01 -0.96 -8.95
CA VAL A 47 21.41 0.33 -8.37
C VAL A 47 20.23 1.01 -7.67
N GLY A 48 19.06 1.04 -8.30
CA GLY A 48 17.86 1.62 -7.69
C GLY A 48 17.43 0.88 -6.43
N PHE A 49 17.49 -0.46 -6.43
CA PHE A 49 17.19 -1.29 -5.28
C PHE A 49 18.19 -1.08 -4.14
N ALA A 50 19.49 -1.13 -4.44
CA ALA A 50 20.54 -0.89 -3.44
C ALA A 50 20.41 0.50 -2.81
N GLY A 51 20.18 1.53 -3.63
CA GLY A 51 19.91 2.89 -3.14
C GLY A 51 18.66 2.94 -2.25
N ALA A 52 17.59 2.25 -2.62
CA ALA A 52 16.37 2.17 -1.82
C ALA A 52 16.60 1.51 -0.45
N VAL A 53 17.41 0.44 -0.40
CA VAL A 53 17.80 -0.21 0.87
C VAL A 53 18.60 0.74 1.75
N VAL A 54 19.60 1.41 1.19
CA VAL A 54 20.42 2.39 1.93
C VAL A 54 19.53 3.54 2.45
N PHE A 55 18.68 4.10 1.60
CA PHE A 55 17.79 5.18 2.02
C PHE A 55 16.77 4.74 3.08
N ALA A 56 16.22 3.54 2.97
CA ALA A 56 15.34 2.97 3.98
C ALA A 56 16.07 2.76 5.32
N ALA A 57 17.32 2.27 5.30
CA ALA A 57 18.14 2.11 6.49
C ALA A 57 18.45 3.46 7.16
N LEU A 58 18.83 4.49 6.40
CA LEU A 58 19.07 5.84 6.91
C LEU A 58 17.81 6.49 7.52
N ARG A 59 16.63 6.15 7.00
CA ARG A 59 15.35 6.56 7.60
C ARG A 59 15.03 5.77 8.87
N ALA A 60 15.24 4.46 8.86
CA ALA A 60 14.99 3.61 10.03
C ALA A 60 15.87 3.98 11.22
N THR A 61 17.11 4.41 10.96
CA THR A 61 18.06 4.87 11.99
C THR A 61 17.92 6.37 12.34
N ALA A 62 16.90 7.06 11.78
CA ALA A 62 16.64 8.49 11.98
C ALA A 62 17.80 9.43 11.57
N VAL A 63 18.78 8.95 10.78
CA VAL A 63 19.82 9.81 10.19
C VAL A 63 19.20 10.79 9.20
N ILE A 64 18.21 10.33 8.41
CA ILE A 64 17.41 11.19 7.53
C ILE A 64 15.98 11.24 8.08
N THR A 65 15.64 12.33 8.75
CA THR A 65 14.30 12.58 9.31
C THR A 65 13.33 13.15 8.28
N GLN A 66 13.81 14.01 7.38
CA GLN A 66 12.99 14.67 6.36
C GLN A 66 13.12 13.98 5.00
N ARG A 67 12.20 13.06 4.70
CA ARG A 67 12.18 12.36 3.40
C ARG A 67 12.08 13.28 2.18
N THR A 68 11.51 14.47 2.35
CA THR A 68 11.30 15.44 1.26
C THR A 68 12.61 15.92 0.66
N PHE A 69 13.71 15.96 1.44
CA PHE A 69 15.03 16.35 0.95
C PHE A 69 15.54 15.43 -0.17
N VAL A 70 15.32 14.12 -0.02
CA VAL A 70 15.72 13.12 -1.02
C VAL A 70 14.65 12.94 -2.09
N ASN A 71 13.36 12.91 -1.70
CA ASN A 71 12.27 12.69 -2.64
C ASN A 71 12.10 13.82 -3.68
N TYR A 72 12.42 15.06 -3.31
CA TYR A 72 12.26 16.20 -4.21
C TYR A 72 13.14 16.08 -5.48
N PRO A 73 14.48 15.93 -5.39
CA PRO A 73 15.31 15.74 -6.58
C PRO A 73 15.00 14.42 -7.30
N THR A 74 14.67 13.35 -6.57
CA THR A 74 14.32 12.06 -7.17
C THR A 74 13.07 12.17 -8.04
N LEU A 75 12.04 12.89 -7.60
CA LEU A 75 10.80 13.08 -8.37
C LEU A 75 11.04 13.91 -9.63
N TRP A 76 11.92 14.93 -9.59
CA TRP A 76 12.33 15.61 -10.80
C TRP A 76 13.00 14.66 -11.81
N CYS A 77 13.90 13.81 -11.33
CA CYS A 77 14.51 12.78 -12.18
C CYS A 77 13.45 11.84 -12.75
N CYS A 78 12.50 11.35 -11.93
CA CYS A 78 11.42 10.48 -12.41
C CYS A 78 10.59 11.14 -13.50
N VAL A 79 10.11 12.37 -13.29
CA VAL A 79 9.25 13.09 -14.25
C VAL A 79 9.97 13.31 -15.59
N ILE A 80 11.25 13.72 -15.56
CA ILE A 80 12.06 13.92 -16.78
C ILE A 80 12.27 12.60 -17.50
N LEU A 81 12.61 11.54 -16.75
CA LEU A 81 12.87 10.22 -17.32
C LEU A 81 11.60 9.55 -17.86
N ASP A 82 10.43 9.76 -17.24
CA ASP A 82 9.15 9.28 -17.76
C ASP A 82 8.85 9.88 -19.13
N VAL A 83 9.06 11.19 -19.29
CA VAL A 83 8.92 11.86 -20.61
C VAL A 83 9.91 11.28 -21.62
N ALA A 84 11.18 11.10 -21.24
CA ALA A 84 12.19 10.55 -22.12
C ALA A 84 11.85 9.09 -22.53
N VAL A 85 11.40 8.26 -21.59
CA VAL A 85 10.94 6.88 -21.85
C VAL A 85 9.72 6.87 -22.75
N PHE A 86 8.76 7.78 -22.52
CA PHE A 86 7.58 7.91 -23.39
C PHE A 86 7.98 8.16 -24.84
N VAL A 87 8.91 9.09 -25.08
CA VAL A 87 9.45 9.38 -26.43
C VAL A 87 10.18 8.15 -27.01
N ILE A 88 11.00 7.46 -26.22
CA ILE A 88 11.70 6.26 -26.66
C ILE A 88 10.70 5.17 -27.08
N VAL A 89 9.65 4.93 -26.29
CA VAL A 89 8.63 3.92 -26.60
C VAL A 89 7.83 4.31 -27.85
N LEU A 90 7.57 5.59 -28.06
CA LEU A 90 6.90 6.09 -29.27
C LEU A 90 7.70 5.76 -30.53
N PHE A 91 9.03 5.91 -30.47
CA PHE A 91 9.95 5.64 -31.57
C PHE A 91 10.64 4.26 -31.51
N VAL A 92 10.21 3.39 -30.59
CA VAL A 92 10.88 2.09 -30.35
C VAL A 92 11.03 1.23 -31.59
N ARG A 93 10.09 1.29 -32.54
CA ARG A 93 10.17 0.55 -33.79
C ARG A 93 11.37 1.01 -34.65
N ARG A 94 11.62 2.32 -34.74
CA ARG A 94 12.76 2.88 -35.46
C ARG A 94 14.08 2.53 -34.81
N ILE A 95 14.10 2.56 -33.47
CA ILE A 95 15.27 2.25 -32.63
C ILE A 95 15.66 0.77 -32.76
N THR A 96 14.67 -0.14 -32.81
CA THR A 96 14.91 -1.60 -32.76
C THR A 96 14.95 -2.27 -34.14
N ALA A 97 14.39 -1.68 -35.21
CA ALA A 97 14.30 -2.31 -36.51
C ALA A 97 15.68 -2.43 -37.20
N ASP A 98 16.49 -1.40 -37.12
CA ASP A 98 17.81 -1.32 -37.75
C ASP A 98 18.90 -0.93 -36.73
N TRP A 99 18.90 -1.62 -35.62
CA TRP A 99 19.74 -1.30 -34.48
C TRP A 99 21.23 -1.50 -34.72
N HIS A 100 21.60 -2.35 -35.68
CA HIS A 100 23.00 -2.57 -36.05
C HIS A 100 23.63 -1.30 -36.64
N ASN A 101 22.88 -0.57 -37.49
CA ASN A 101 23.32 0.68 -38.08
C ASN A 101 23.17 1.89 -37.13
N HIS A 102 22.28 1.79 -36.14
CA HIS A 102 21.98 2.86 -35.18
C HIS A 102 22.28 2.45 -33.75
N ARG A 103 23.40 1.78 -33.50
CA ARG A 103 23.77 1.23 -32.19
C ARG A 103 23.82 2.27 -31.09
N ALA A 104 24.34 3.47 -31.37
CA ALA A 104 24.38 4.56 -30.37
C ALA A 104 22.99 4.98 -29.89
N LEU A 105 22.00 5.00 -30.79
CA LEU A 105 20.61 5.34 -30.43
C LEU A 105 19.99 4.27 -29.50
N LEU A 106 20.28 2.99 -29.79
CA LEU A 106 19.84 1.90 -28.92
C LEU A 106 20.53 1.96 -27.53
N ASP A 107 21.83 2.28 -27.50
CA ASP A 107 22.59 2.41 -26.26
C ASP A 107 22.06 3.56 -25.42
N ILE A 108 21.76 4.71 -26.02
CA ILE A 108 21.09 5.85 -25.35
C ILE A 108 19.71 5.42 -24.82
N ALA A 109 18.92 4.71 -25.61
CA ALA A 109 17.61 4.23 -25.18
C ALA A 109 17.71 3.25 -24.00
N ASN A 110 18.70 2.36 -23.98
CA ASN A 110 18.97 1.45 -22.88
C ASN A 110 19.48 2.19 -21.62
N LEU A 111 20.30 3.24 -21.80
CA LEU A 111 20.76 4.07 -20.68
C LEU A 111 19.59 4.82 -20.02
N VAL A 112 18.75 5.49 -20.81
CA VAL A 112 17.58 6.20 -20.30
C VAL A 112 16.62 5.22 -19.60
N ALA A 113 16.40 4.04 -20.20
CA ALA A 113 15.60 2.98 -19.59
C ALA A 113 16.18 2.51 -18.25
N ALA A 114 17.51 2.34 -18.16
CA ALA A 114 18.19 1.96 -16.93
C ALA A 114 18.04 3.02 -15.83
N LEU A 115 18.22 4.30 -16.18
CA LEU A 115 18.05 5.42 -15.27
C LEU A 115 16.59 5.55 -14.80
N ALA A 116 15.61 5.39 -15.69
CA ALA A 116 14.19 5.42 -15.34
C ALA A 116 13.82 4.27 -14.39
N ILE A 117 14.30 3.05 -14.66
CA ILE A 117 14.12 1.90 -13.77
C ILE A 117 14.76 2.19 -12.41
N ALA A 118 15.99 2.72 -12.38
CA ALA A 118 16.68 3.03 -11.13
C ALA A 118 15.91 4.09 -10.31
N ALA A 119 15.51 5.19 -10.93
CA ALA A 119 14.80 6.27 -10.26
C ALA A 119 13.42 5.84 -9.73
N THR A 120 12.62 5.13 -10.54
CA THR A 120 11.30 4.62 -10.13
C THR A 120 11.43 3.58 -9.01
N THR A 121 12.40 2.68 -9.10
CA THR A 121 12.68 1.67 -8.07
C THR A 121 13.13 2.35 -6.76
N PHE A 122 14.06 3.30 -6.84
CA PHE A 122 14.53 4.08 -5.71
C PHE A 122 13.39 4.90 -5.07
N ARG A 123 12.46 5.43 -5.86
CA ARG A 123 11.31 6.20 -5.33
C ARG A 123 10.29 5.31 -4.64
N ALA A 124 10.01 4.12 -5.20
CA ALA A 124 8.90 3.27 -4.76
C ALA A 124 9.26 2.36 -3.57
N LEU A 125 10.46 1.79 -3.54
CA LEU A 125 10.79 0.70 -2.62
C LEU A 125 11.16 1.09 -1.18
N PRO A 126 11.67 2.28 -0.83
CA PRO A 126 12.03 2.60 0.55
C PRO A 126 10.86 2.43 1.53
N ASP A 127 9.66 2.90 1.16
CA ASP A 127 8.47 2.76 2.00
C ASP A 127 8.00 1.29 2.12
N VAL A 128 8.28 0.46 1.11
CA VAL A 128 8.06 -1.00 1.16
C VAL A 128 9.08 -1.65 2.10
N ILE A 129 10.36 -1.33 1.96
CA ILE A 129 11.44 -1.90 2.80
C ILE A 129 11.25 -1.52 4.27
N LEU A 130 10.83 -0.29 4.55
CA LEU A 130 10.50 0.14 5.91
C LEU A 130 9.37 -0.66 6.57
N ARG A 131 8.54 -1.39 5.79
CA ARG A 131 7.57 -2.32 6.39
C ARG A 131 8.22 -3.48 7.15
N LEU A 132 9.48 -3.79 6.87
CA LEU A 132 10.23 -4.80 7.60
C LEU A 132 10.47 -4.40 9.08
N THR A 133 10.60 -3.10 9.36
CA THR A 133 10.85 -2.61 10.74
C THR A 133 9.64 -2.75 11.66
N ILE A 134 8.44 -2.98 11.11
CA ILE A 134 7.20 -3.13 11.88
C ILE A 134 6.69 -4.58 11.95
N PHE A 135 7.58 -5.57 11.66
CA PHE A 135 7.19 -6.99 11.78
C PHE A 135 7.08 -7.42 13.22
N VAL A 136 7.94 -6.88 14.08
CA VAL A 136 7.95 -7.14 15.53
C VAL A 136 7.47 -5.89 16.25
N GLU A 137 6.50 -6.02 17.13
CA GLU A 137 6.06 -4.91 17.96
C GLU A 137 7.04 -4.71 19.15
N PRO A 138 7.26 -3.45 19.59
CA PRO A 138 8.10 -3.19 20.73
C PRO A 138 7.60 -3.94 21.99
N GLY A 139 8.45 -4.80 22.56
CA GLY A 139 8.12 -5.60 23.72
C GLY A 139 7.67 -7.04 23.45
N ASP A 140 7.39 -7.38 22.19
CA ASP A 140 7.07 -8.75 21.79
C ASP A 140 8.35 -9.59 21.54
N PRO A 141 8.30 -10.92 21.75
CA PRO A 141 9.38 -11.81 21.32
C PRO A 141 9.61 -11.72 19.81
N ILE A 142 10.86 -11.89 19.36
CA ILE A 142 11.24 -11.78 17.95
C ILE A 142 10.49 -12.79 17.07
N PHE A 143 10.28 -14.03 17.58
CA PHE A 143 9.57 -15.08 16.85
C PHE A 143 8.16 -15.26 17.38
N THR A 144 7.20 -14.55 16.75
CA THR A 144 5.77 -14.71 17.01
C THR A 144 5.04 -15.17 15.76
N SER A 145 3.85 -15.78 15.92
CA SER A 145 2.97 -16.11 14.79
C SER A 145 2.58 -14.86 13.98
N ASP A 146 2.41 -13.71 14.65
CA ASP A 146 2.11 -12.43 13.99
C ASP A 146 3.27 -11.94 13.13
N MET A 147 4.51 -12.02 13.61
CA MET A 147 5.70 -11.71 12.82
C MET A 147 5.78 -12.58 11.58
N LEU A 148 5.60 -13.90 11.70
CA LEU A 148 5.60 -14.82 10.56
C LEU A 148 4.49 -14.49 9.55
N LEU A 149 3.28 -14.19 10.03
CA LEU A 149 2.17 -13.80 9.15
C LEU A 149 2.42 -12.46 8.45
N ARG A 150 3.08 -11.49 9.11
CA ARG A 150 3.49 -10.22 8.48
C ARG A 150 4.57 -10.45 7.42
N ALA A 151 5.58 -11.26 7.72
CA ALA A 151 6.62 -11.65 6.77
C ALA A 151 6.05 -12.39 5.56
N LEU A 152 5.15 -13.34 5.77
CA LEU A 152 4.45 -14.06 4.70
C LEU A 152 3.65 -13.09 3.82
N GLY A 153 2.89 -12.18 4.42
CA GLY A 153 2.15 -11.14 3.68
C GLY A 153 3.06 -10.27 2.83
N PHE A 154 4.22 -9.86 3.36
CA PHE A 154 5.24 -9.11 2.63
C PHE A 154 5.77 -9.90 1.43
N ALA A 155 6.20 -11.13 1.64
CA ALA A 155 6.74 -11.99 0.59
C ALA A 155 5.71 -12.26 -0.51
N LEU A 156 4.46 -12.57 -0.14
CA LEU A 156 3.37 -12.80 -1.09
C LEU A 156 3.04 -11.53 -1.90
N GLY A 157 3.04 -10.35 -1.27
CA GLY A 157 2.80 -9.08 -1.96
C GLY A 157 3.84 -8.81 -3.05
N ALA A 158 5.12 -8.97 -2.72
CA ALA A 158 6.22 -8.84 -3.69
C ALA A 158 6.14 -9.92 -4.79
N ALA A 159 5.92 -11.18 -4.42
CA ALA A 159 5.82 -12.28 -5.37
C ALA A 159 4.67 -12.07 -6.37
N VAL A 160 3.49 -11.67 -5.92
CA VAL A 160 2.33 -11.43 -6.79
C VAL A 160 2.60 -10.29 -7.78
N ALA A 161 3.25 -9.19 -7.35
CA ALA A 161 3.63 -8.11 -8.25
C ALA A 161 4.59 -8.58 -9.36
N ILE A 162 5.60 -9.37 -8.99
CA ILE A 162 6.59 -9.91 -9.93
C ILE A 162 5.94 -10.93 -10.86
N ILE A 163 5.14 -11.86 -10.34
CA ILE A 163 4.43 -12.88 -11.13
C ILE A 163 3.48 -12.22 -12.13
N ALA A 164 2.73 -11.19 -11.73
CA ALA A 164 1.85 -10.44 -12.64
C ALA A 164 2.65 -9.83 -13.79
N ALA A 165 3.80 -9.18 -13.52
CA ALA A 165 4.67 -8.64 -14.54
C ALA A 165 5.23 -9.74 -15.49
N LEU A 166 5.62 -10.90 -14.94
CA LEU A 166 6.09 -12.05 -15.74
C LEU A 166 4.98 -12.64 -16.62
N ILE A 167 3.75 -12.73 -16.11
CA ILE A 167 2.59 -13.17 -16.90
C ILE A 167 2.36 -12.20 -18.05
N PHE A 168 2.36 -10.88 -17.81
CA PHE A 168 2.19 -9.88 -18.87
C PHE A 168 3.30 -9.93 -19.92
N ARG A 169 4.53 -10.29 -19.53
CA ARG A 169 5.63 -10.51 -20.46
C ARG A 169 5.33 -11.62 -21.49
N THR A 170 4.55 -12.63 -21.15
CA THR A 170 4.24 -13.75 -22.06
C THR A 170 3.49 -13.31 -23.32
N MET A 171 2.77 -12.18 -23.26
CA MET A 171 2.06 -11.61 -24.39
C MET A 171 2.99 -11.02 -25.48
N ARG A 172 4.27 -10.83 -25.18
CA ARG A 172 5.26 -10.30 -26.13
C ARG A 172 5.25 -11.02 -27.48
N SER A 173 5.17 -12.35 -27.45
CA SER A 173 5.26 -13.21 -28.65
C SER A 173 3.91 -13.53 -29.28
N THR A 174 2.79 -13.14 -28.64
CA THR A 174 1.45 -13.56 -29.05
C THR A 174 0.53 -12.38 -29.36
N ALA A 175 0.72 -11.22 -28.72
CA ALA A 175 -0.04 -10.03 -29.00
C ALA A 175 0.51 -9.28 -30.24
N VAL A 176 -0.34 -8.52 -30.90
CA VAL A 176 0.06 -7.63 -31.99
C VAL A 176 0.94 -6.51 -31.39
N ARG A 177 2.05 -6.21 -32.05
CA ARG A 177 3.07 -5.24 -31.56
C ARG A 177 2.48 -3.89 -31.15
N TRP A 178 1.55 -3.34 -31.93
CA TRP A 178 0.96 -2.04 -31.61
C TRP A 178 0.20 -2.06 -30.28
N SER A 179 -0.51 -3.16 -29.98
CA SER A 179 -1.29 -3.28 -28.75
C SER A 179 -0.41 -3.26 -27.49
N PHE A 180 0.75 -3.94 -27.55
CA PHE A 180 1.72 -3.92 -26.46
C PHE A 180 2.40 -2.55 -26.33
N THR A 181 2.75 -1.90 -27.46
CA THR A 181 3.33 -0.54 -27.45
C THR A 181 2.35 0.46 -26.84
N THR A 182 1.05 0.40 -27.20
CA THR A 182 0.02 1.28 -26.63
C THR A 182 -0.12 1.06 -25.11
N ALA A 183 -0.12 -0.20 -24.65
CA ALA A 183 -0.18 -0.49 -23.22
C ALA A 183 1.03 0.10 -22.47
N VAL A 184 2.24 0.02 -23.03
CA VAL A 184 3.44 0.58 -22.42
C VAL A 184 3.42 2.12 -22.42
N LEU A 185 2.94 2.76 -23.50
CA LEU A 185 2.76 4.21 -23.52
C LEU A 185 1.78 4.69 -22.43
N LEU A 186 0.67 3.97 -22.27
CA LEU A 186 -0.31 4.27 -21.21
C LEU A 186 0.28 4.02 -19.80
N LEU A 187 1.05 2.93 -19.63
CA LEU A 187 1.75 2.66 -18.37
C LEU A 187 2.68 3.83 -18.01
N VAL A 188 3.51 4.29 -18.94
CA VAL A 188 4.46 5.39 -18.70
C VAL A 188 3.72 6.72 -18.46
N ALA A 189 2.61 6.98 -19.16
CA ALA A 189 1.76 8.14 -18.90
C ALA A 189 1.14 8.12 -17.50
N LEU A 190 0.72 6.96 -16.99
CA LEU A 190 0.21 6.79 -15.63
C LEU A 190 1.31 6.95 -14.58
N LEU A 191 2.53 6.44 -14.85
CA LEU A 191 3.71 6.67 -14.00
C LEU A 191 4.06 8.16 -13.93
N PHE A 192 4.10 8.83 -15.08
CA PHE A 192 4.30 10.27 -15.15
C PHE A 192 3.25 11.03 -14.32
N ALA A 193 1.96 10.68 -14.48
CA ALA A 193 0.89 11.29 -13.71
C ALA A 193 1.09 11.10 -12.20
N GLN A 194 1.51 9.92 -11.75
CA GLN A 194 1.81 9.64 -10.36
C GLN A 194 3.00 10.44 -9.86
N HIS A 195 4.14 10.40 -10.55
CA HIS A 195 5.35 11.12 -10.15
C HIS A 195 5.15 12.64 -10.20
N PHE A 196 4.44 13.14 -11.23
CA PHE A 196 4.11 14.57 -11.35
C PHE A 196 3.20 15.05 -10.23
N THR A 197 2.18 14.26 -9.86
CA THR A 197 1.29 14.58 -8.74
C THR A 197 2.07 14.69 -7.42
N ASP A 198 2.95 13.72 -7.15
CA ASP A 198 3.80 13.73 -5.95
C ASP A 198 4.76 14.95 -5.95
N LEU A 199 5.36 15.27 -7.11
CA LEU A 199 6.24 16.43 -7.26
C LEU A 199 5.49 17.74 -7.04
N ALA A 200 4.34 17.89 -7.68
CA ALA A 200 3.50 19.09 -7.58
C ALA A 200 3.04 19.35 -6.13
N GLN A 201 2.71 18.28 -5.39
CA GLN A 201 2.40 18.37 -3.96
C GLN A 201 3.58 18.93 -3.16
N ILE A 202 4.82 18.49 -3.45
CA ILE A 202 6.02 19.02 -2.77
C ILE A 202 6.26 20.48 -3.16
N LEU A 203 6.13 20.83 -4.44
CA LEU A 203 6.32 22.21 -4.92
C LEU A 203 5.35 23.18 -4.24
N GLN A 204 4.08 22.75 -4.09
CA GLN A 204 3.07 23.54 -3.40
C GLN A 204 3.33 23.64 -1.90
N SER A 205 3.69 22.54 -1.24
CA SER A 205 3.99 22.54 0.20
C SER A 205 5.18 23.44 0.55
N LYS A 206 6.16 23.54 -0.37
CA LYS A 206 7.30 24.46 -0.25
C LYS A 206 6.99 25.88 -0.71
N ARG A 207 5.77 26.16 -1.16
CA ARG A 207 5.35 27.46 -1.72
C ARG A 207 6.17 27.93 -2.93
N ILE A 208 6.78 27.01 -3.68
CA ILE A 208 7.54 27.33 -4.90
C ILE A 208 6.58 27.65 -6.05
N VAL A 209 5.45 26.92 -6.11
CA VAL A 209 4.39 27.13 -7.11
C VAL A 209 3.05 27.20 -6.39
N SER A 210 2.22 28.18 -6.77
CA SER A 210 0.82 28.25 -6.37
C SER A 210 -0.05 27.81 -7.55
N PHE A 211 -0.87 26.78 -7.36
CA PHE A 211 -1.77 26.30 -8.39
C PHE A 211 -3.13 27.01 -8.30
N PRO A 212 -3.76 27.37 -9.43
CA PRO A 212 -5.14 27.85 -9.44
C PRO A 212 -6.07 26.74 -8.93
N THR A 213 -7.24 27.10 -8.40
CA THR A 213 -8.17 26.17 -7.71
C THR A 213 -8.46 24.91 -8.49
N ALA A 214 -8.71 25.00 -9.80
CA ALA A 214 -9.00 23.84 -10.64
C ALA A 214 -7.82 22.87 -10.72
N ALA A 215 -6.60 23.37 -10.93
CA ALA A 215 -5.39 22.55 -10.96
C ALA A 215 -5.09 21.94 -9.58
N PHE A 216 -5.32 22.69 -8.51
CA PHE A 216 -5.19 22.20 -7.14
C PHE A 216 -6.14 21.03 -6.86
N LEU A 217 -7.41 21.15 -7.23
CA LEU A 217 -8.38 20.07 -7.07
C LEU A 217 -8.00 18.81 -7.87
N ALA A 218 -7.46 18.98 -9.09
CA ALA A 218 -6.94 17.86 -9.87
C ALA A 218 -5.76 17.16 -9.20
N LEU A 219 -4.84 17.94 -8.60
CA LEU A 219 -3.73 17.38 -7.81
C LEU A 219 -4.20 16.64 -6.57
N VAL A 220 -5.15 17.21 -5.82
CA VAL A 220 -5.76 16.55 -4.65
C VAL A 220 -6.44 15.25 -5.07
N TRP A 221 -7.15 15.26 -6.20
CA TRP A 221 -7.72 14.03 -6.74
C TRP A 221 -6.64 12.99 -7.04
N GLY A 222 -5.55 13.37 -7.71
CA GLY A 222 -4.43 12.46 -8.02
C GLY A 222 -3.78 11.87 -6.76
N VAL A 223 -3.53 12.69 -5.73
CA VAL A 223 -2.98 12.25 -4.43
C VAL A 223 -3.91 11.24 -3.75
N ASN A 224 -5.20 11.51 -3.73
CA ASN A 224 -6.19 10.64 -3.10
C ASN A 224 -6.44 9.34 -3.87
N HIS A 225 -6.11 9.29 -5.18
CA HIS A 225 -6.36 8.15 -6.06
C HIS A 225 -5.10 7.42 -6.51
N GLN A 226 -3.98 7.54 -5.79
CA GLN A 226 -2.72 6.84 -6.08
C GLN A 226 -2.89 5.32 -6.28
N ARG A 227 -3.76 4.70 -5.48
CA ARG A 227 -4.11 3.29 -5.62
C ARG A 227 -4.83 3.00 -6.93
N SER A 228 -5.77 3.84 -7.32
CA SER A 228 -6.50 3.71 -8.59
C SER A 228 -5.56 3.84 -9.78
N LEU A 229 -4.57 4.74 -9.72
CA LEU A 229 -3.50 4.84 -10.73
C LEU A 229 -2.69 3.56 -10.81
N THR A 230 -2.32 2.96 -9.68
CA THR A 230 -1.58 1.69 -9.64
C THR A 230 -2.40 0.54 -10.23
N ILE A 231 -3.70 0.46 -9.96
CA ILE A 231 -4.61 -0.52 -10.59
C ILE A 231 -4.68 -0.27 -12.10
N ALA A 232 -4.84 0.98 -12.53
CA ALA A 232 -4.88 1.33 -13.95
C ALA A 232 -3.60 0.91 -14.69
N MET A 233 -2.41 1.02 -14.05
CA MET A 233 -1.14 0.53 -14.61
C MET A 233 -1.14 -0.97 -14.92
N ALA A 234 -1.88 -1.78 -14.18
CA ALA A 234 -2.06 -3.20 -14.52
C ALA A 234 -3.12 -3.38 -15.60
N LEU A 235 -4.23 -2.62 -15.54
CA LEU A 235 -5.38 -2.76 -16.45
C LEU A 235 -5.07 -2.35 -17.89
N VAL A 236 -4.09 -1.47 -18.14
CA VAL A 236 -3.67 -1.13 -19.52
C VAL A 236 -3.21 -2.34 -20.31
N PHE A 237 -2.72 -3.39 -19.63
CA PHE A 237 -2.33 -4.65 -20.29
C PHE A 237 -3.52 -5.51 -20.74
N ALA A 238 -4.77 -5.10 -20.47
CA ALA A 238 -5.96 -5.70 -21.09
C ALA A 238 -5.93 -5.56 -22.61
N ILE A 239 -5.36 -4.46 -23.14
CA ILE A 239 -5.23 -4.22 -24.57
C ILE A 239 -4.45 -5.34 -25.26
N PRO A 240 -3.19 -5.65 -24.90
CA PRO A 240 -2.46 -6.77 -25.49
C PRO A 240 -3.02 -8.14 -25.07
N ALA A 241 -3.69 -8.28 -23.92
CA ALA A 241 -4.31 -9.54 -23.52
C ALA A 241 -5.47 -9.92 -24.47
N ILE A 242 -6.36 -8.98 -24.74
CA ILE A 242 -7.46 -9.17 -25.69
C ILE A 242 -6.90 -9.40 -27.10
N ALA A 243 -5.91 -8.60 -27.52
CA ALA A 243 -5.26 -8.77 -28.83
C ALA A 243 -4.63 -10.17 -28.97
N SER A 244 -3.98 -10.69 -27.92
CA SER A 244 -3.40 -12.02 -27.90
C SER A 244 -4.47 -13.12 -28.04
N ILE A 245 -5.58 -13.02 -27.31
CA ILE A 245 -6.72 -13.95 -27.41
C ILE A 245 -7.29 -13.94 -28.84
N VAL A 246 -7.53 -12.76 -29.40
CA VAL A 246 -8.06 -12.59 -30.76
C VAL A 246 -7.13 -13.22 -31.80
N MET A 247 -5.79 -13.00 -31.66
CA MET A 247 -4.81 -13.66 -32.54
C MET A 247 -4.87 -15.17 -32.42
N GLY A 248 -5.03 -15.70 -31.19
CA GLY A 248 -5.21 -17.12 -30.95
C GLY A 248 -6.47 -17.73 -31.61
N PHE A 249 -7.51 -16.92 -31.89
CA PHE A 249 -8.67 -17.36 -32.67
C PHE A 249 -8.48 -17.19 -34.17
N LYS A 250 -7.82 -16.14 -34.64
CA LYS A 250 -7.63 -15.82 -36.06
C LYS A 250 -6.68 -16.77 -36.79
N VAL A 251 -5.63 -17.27 -36.11
CA VAL A 251 -4.67 -18.18 -36.73
C VAL A 251 -5.33 -19.52 -37.02
N LYS A 252 -5.35 -19.93 -38.32
CA LYS A 252 -5.93 -21.22 -38.72
C LYS A 252 -5.00 -22.37 -38.31
N PRO A 253 -5.54 -23.51 -37.87
CA PRO A 253 -4.74 -24.68 -37.45
C PRO A 253 -4.25 -25.52 -38.65
N THR A 254 -4.03 -24.90 -39.81
CA THR A 254 -3.64 -25.52 -41.07
C THR A 254 -2.27 -25.02 -41.53
N GLY A 255 -1.49 -25.83 -42.22
CA GLY A 255 -0.20 -25.43 -42.77
C GLY A 255 0.14 -26.29 -43.98
N ALA A 256 1.18 -25.90 -44.72
CA ALA A 256 1.67 -26.59 -45.94
C ALA A 256 2.13 -28.03 -45.64
N ASN A 257 2.50 -28.32 -44.40
CA ASN A 257 2.82 -29.64 -43.86
C ASN A 257 2.37 -29.78 -42.41
N GLU A 258 2.38 -31.00 -41.85
CA GLU A 258 1.97 -31.26 -40.47
C GLU A 258 2.84 -30.53 -39.44
N ALA A 259 4.10 -30.28 -39.70
CA ALA A 259 4.99 -29.58 -38.79
C ALA A 259 4.55 -28.11 -38.62
N ILE A 260 4.19 -27.45 -39.73
CA ILE A 260 3.67 -26.07 -39.74
C ILE A 260 2.29 -26.03 -39.08
N ALA A 261 1.42 -27.02 -39.35
CA ALA A 261 0.10 -27.10 -38.69
C ALA A 261 0.25 -27.22 -37.14
N ARG A 262 1.20 -28.04 -36.67
CA ARG A 262 1.52 -28.16 -35.23
C ARG A 262 2.03 -26.85 -34.63
N THR A 263 2.87 -26.09 -35.32
CA THR A 263 3.32 -24.79 -34.83
C THR A 263 2.17 -23.77 -34.73
N HIS A 264 1.24 -23.76 -35.68
CA HIS A 264 0.03 -22.91 -35.61
C HIS A 264 -0.90 -23.31 -34.43
N ILE A 265 -1.08 -24.60 -34.18
CA ILE A 265 -1.86 -25.09 -33.04
C ILE A 265 -1.19 -24.68 -31.72
N ALA A 266 0.13 -24.85 -31.62
CA ALA A 266 0.90 -24.44 -30.45
C ALA A 266 0.82 -22.93 -30.20
N PHE A 267 0.94 -22.10 -31.26
CA PHE A 267 0.77 -20.67 -31.18
C PHE A 267 -0.65 -20.28 -30.69
N ARG A 268 -1.70 -20.90 -31.26
CA ARG A 268 -3.10 -20.65 -30.82
C ARG A 268 -3.29 -20.90 -29.34
N ARG A 269 -2.82 -22.06 -28.85
CA ARG A 269 -2.91 -22.42 -27.42
C ARG A 269 -2.16 -21.42 -26.56
N ARG A 270 -0.91 -21.09 -26.93
CA ARG A 270 -0.06 -20.12 -26.20
C ARG A 270 -0.66 -18.73 -26.19
N ALA A 271 -1.20 -18.25 -27.31
CA ALA A 271 -1.80 -16.93 -27.41
C ALA A 271 -3.05 -16.79 -26.53
N LYS A 272 -3.95 -17.79 -26.56
CA LYS A 272 -5.14 -17.80 -25.70
C LYS A 272 -4.76 -17.89 -24.22
N ALA A 273 -3.83 -18.77 -23.87
CA ALA A 273 -3.36 -18.93 -22.51
C ALA A 273 -2.70 -17.64 -21.97
N ALA A 274 -1.79 -17.01 -22.75
CA ALA A 274 -1.13 -15.77 -22.36
C ALA A 274 -2.15 -14.64 -22.09
N GLY A 275 -3.13 -14.47 -22.98
CA GLY A 275 -4.18 -13.48 -22.78
C GLY A 275 -5.08 -13.80 -21.58
N ALA A 276 -5.55 -15.06 -21.44
CA ALA A 276 -6.41 -15.48 -20.33
C ALA A 276 -5.72 -15.33 -18.97
N PHE A 277 -4.48 -15.82 -18.82
CA PHE A 277 -3.73 -15.66 -17.57
C PHE A 277 -3.45 -14.19 -17.24
N SER A 278 -3.22 -13.35 -18.25
CA SER A 278 -3.05 -11.91 -18.04
C SER A 278 -4.33 -11.24 -17.54
N LEU A 279 -5.51 -11.61 -18.07
CA LEU A 279 -6.80 -11.11 -17.57
C LEU A 279 -7.04 -11.58 -16.13
N VAL A 280 -6.77 -12.83 -15.81
CA VAL A 280 -6.88 -13.36 -14.44
C VAL A 280 -5.93 -12.61 -13.49
N ALA A 281 -4.68 -12.40 -13.88
CA ALA A 281 -3.72 -11.64 -13.07
C ALA A 281 -4.21 -10.19 -12.80
N MET A 282 -4.77 -9.51 -13.80
CA MET A 282 -5.36 -8.18 -13.62
C MET A 282 -6.54 -8.20 -12.65
N ILE A 283 -7.43 -9.18 -12.75
CA ILE A 283 -8.56 -9.34 -11.81
C ILE A 283 -8.01 -9.57 -10.38
N CYS A 284 -7.05 -10.47 -10.21
CA CYS A 284 -6.44 -10.72 -8.91
C CYS A 284 -5.80 -9.48 -8.30
N VAL A 285 -5.02 -8.71 -9.08
CA VAL A 285 -4.42 -7.45 -8.63
C VAL A 285 -5.50 -6.43 -8.26
N THR A 286 -6.53 -6.28 -9.10
CA THR A 286 -7.63 -5.35 -8.84
C THR A 286 -8.39 -5.71 -7.57
N VAL A 287 -8.76 -6.97 -7.40
CA VAL A 287 -9.45 -7.46 -6.18
C VAL A 287 -8.57 -7.27 -4.95
N ALA A 288 -7.28 -7.58 -5.03
CA ALA A 288 -6.35 -7.37 -3.93
C ALA A 288 -6.25 -5.90 -3.51
N LEU A 289 -6.11 -4.98 -4.48
CA LEU A 289 -5.95 -3.56 -4.22
C LEU A 289 -7.28 -2.80 -3.98
N THR A 290 -8.44 -3.40 -4.20
CA THR A 290 -9.76 -2.85 -3.86
C THR A 290 -10.35 -3.52 -2.63
N TYR A 291 -10.86 -4.74 -2.78
CA TYR A 291 -11.48 -5.49 -1.70
C TYR A 291 -10.49 -5.84 -0.58
N GLY A 292 -9.26 -6.28 -0.94
CA GLY A 292 -8.21 -6.58 0.05
C GLY A 292 -7.90 -5.36 0.92
N VAL A 293 -7.77 -4.18 0.32
CA VAL A 293 -7.54 -2.94 1.06
C VAL A 293 -8.75 -2.54 1.89
N ALA A 294 -9.98 -2.64 1.36
CA ALA A 294 -11.20 -2.36 2.11
C ALA A 294 -11.31 -3.21 3.39
N GLN A 295 -10.87 -4.48 3.33
CA GLN A 295 -10.83 -5.35 4.51
C GLN A 295 -9.79 -4.90 5.55
N THR A 296 -8.70 -4.23 5.14
CA THR A 296 -7.70 -3.68 6.07
C THR A 296 -8.11 -2.34 6.67
N GLN A 297 -9.09 -1.67 6.06
CA GLN A 297 -9.60 -0.36 6.49
C GLN A 297 -10.97 -0.47 7.18
N LYS A 298 -11.38 -1.67 7.62
CA LYS A 298 -12.60 -1.82 8.40
C LYS A 298 -12.50 -0.91 9.61
N VAL A 299 -13.36 0.11 9.63
CA VAL A 299 -13.53 0.97 10.80
C VAL A 299 -14.03 0.08 11.91
N VAL A 300 -13.21 -0.08 12.93
CA VAL A 300 -13.64 -0.79 14.15
C VAL A 300 -14.73 0.06 14.77
N THR A 301 -15.96 -0.45 14.79
CA THR A 301 -17.05 0.15 15.55
C THR A 301 -16.80 -0.12 17.03
N LEU A 302 -16.92 0.91 17.85
CA LEU A 302 -16.88 0.75 19.29
C LEU A 302 -18.11 -0.07 19.72
N SER A 303 -17.99 -0.90 20.76
CA SER A 303 -19.16 -1.57 21.35
C SER A 303 -20.20 -0.53 21.79
N PRO A 304 -21.50 -0.83 21.67
CA PRO A 304 -22.53 0.08 22.16
C PRO A 304 -22.39 0.27 23.68
N PRO A 305 -22.78 1.44 24.21
CA PRO A 305 -22.82 1.66 25.66
C PRO A 305 -23.79 0.69 26.33
N GLU A 306 -23.44 0.26 27.54
CA GLU A 306 -24.25 -0.60 28.38
C GLU A 306 -25.06 0.24 29.40
N ASP A 307 -26.18 -0.33 29.86
CA ASP A 307 -27.03 0.30 30.85
C ASP A 307 -26.42 0.24 32.25
N TYR A 308 -26.70 1.23 33.07
CA TYR A 308 -26.33 1.30 34.50
C TYR A 308 -27.39 2.00 35.31
N SER A 309 -27.30 1.90 36.62
CA SER A 309 -28.22 2.63 37.54
C SER A 309 -27.66 4.01 37.85
N LEU A 310 -28.46 5.04 37.64
CA LEU A 310 -28.16 6.43 38.06
C LEU A 310 -29.22 6.91 39.02
N ALA A 311 -28.83 7.21 40.27
CA ALA A 311 -29.69 7.76 41.30
C ALA A 311 -28.90 8.75 42.18
N ASP A 312 -29.53 9.87 42.56
CA ASP A 312 -28.95 10.88 43.45
C ASP A 312 -27.52 11.35 43.05
N GLY A 313 -27.26 11.49 41.76
CA GLY A 313 -25.95 11.90 41.25
C GLY A 313 -24.86 10.84 41.37
N VAL A 314 -25.26 9.57 41.50
CA VAL A 314 -24.34 8.43 41.67
C VAL A 314 -24.61 7.37 40.59
N VAL A 315 -23.58 7.08 39.79
CA VAL A 315 -23.56 5.96 38.85
C VAL A 315 -23.20 4.68 39.60
N THR A 316 -24.01 3.65 39.46
CA THR A 316 -23.80 2.34 40.09
C THR A 316 -23.75 1.24 39.03
N ILE A 317 -22.66 0.46 39.01
CA ILE A 317 -22.43 -0.66 38.09
C ILE A 317 -22.16 -1.92 38.90
N LYS A 318 -22.93 -2.99 38.67
CA LYS A 318 -22.81 -4.26 39.40
C LYS A 318 -21.63 -5.07 38.89
N PHE A 319 -20.91 -5.77 39.76
CA PHE A 319 -19.84 -6.67 39.39
C PHE A 319 -20.31 -7.81 38.45
N SER A 320 -21.53 -8.28 38.63
CA SER A 320 -22.09 -9.31 37.74
C SER A 320 -22.13 -8.90 36.26
N GLN A 321 -22.13 -7.59 35.99
CA GLN A 321 -22.12 -7.05 34.62
C GLN A 321 -20.72 -6.96 34.02
N ILE A 322 -19.69 -6.73 34.87
CA ILE A 322 -18.33 -6.37 34.42
C ILE A 322 -17.26 -7.38 34.89
N SER A 323 -17.66 -8.61 35.26
CA SER A 323 -16.73 -9.61 35.81
C SER A 323 -16.19 -10.63 34.82
N ASP A 324 -16.58 -10.55 33.56
CA ASP A 324 -16.22 -11.49 32.49
C ASP A 324 -14.80 -11.28 31.92
N GLY A 325 -14.17 -10.15 32.25
CA GLY A 325 -12.81 -9.82 31.78
C GLY A 325 -12.77 -9.10 30.44
N HIS A 326 -13.92 -8.76 29.84
CA HIS A 326 -14.05 -7.99 28.63
C HIS A 326 -14.16 -6.49 28.89
N LEU A 327 -14.04 -5.69 27.81
CA LEU A 327 -14.15 -4.24 27.86
C LEU A 327 -15.61 -3.81 27.85
N HIS A 328 -16.06 -3.26 28.96
CA HIS A 328 -17.41 -2.68 29.15
C HIS A 328 -17.38 -1.18 28.92
N ARG A 329 -18.31 -0.65 28.11
CA ARG A 329 -18.45 0.78 27.80
C ARG A 329 -19.77 1.30 28.33
N PHE A 330 -19.71 2.51 28.92
CA PHE A 330 -20.85 3.24 29.45
C PHE A 330 -20.87 4.65 28.88
N GLU A 331 -22.07 5.21 28.75
CA GLU A 331 -22.26 6.59 28.28
C GLU A 331 -22.92 7.40 29.42
N TYR A 332 -22.37 8.59 29.65
CA TYR A 332 -22.91 9.54 30.62
C TYR A 332 -23.09 10.90 29.97
N ARG A 333 -24.24 11.53 30.20
CA ARG A 333 -24.47 12.90 29.74
C ARG A 333 -24.17 13.88 30.87
N ALA A 334 -23.11 14.67 30.70
CA ALA A 334 -22.68 15.65 31.68
C ALA A 334 -23.69 16.82 31.81
N LYS A 335 -23.58 17.60 32.87
CA LYS A 335 -24.49 18.74 33.14
C LYS A 335 -24.43 19.83 32.09
N ASP A 336 -23.29 19.98 31.39
CA ASP A 336 -23.10 20.89 30.25
C ASP A 336 -23.71 20.38 28.95
N GLY A 337 -24.30 19.18 28.94
CA GLY A 337 -24.91 18.54 27.79
C GLY A 337 -23.97 17.66 27.00
N THR A 338 -22.67 17.62 27.31
CA THR A 338 -21.66 16.80 26.63
C THR A 338 -21.91 15.31 26.84
N SER A 339 -21.95 14.52 25.75
CA SER A 339 -22.01 13.05 25.87
C SER A 339 -20.60 12.52 26.07
N MET A 340 -20.39 11.89 27.19
CA MET A 340 -19.12 11.31 27.62
C MET A 340 -19.20 9.80 27.66
N ARG A 341 -18.08 9.14 27.34
CA ARG A 341 -17.97 7.69 27.48
C ARG A 341 -16.87 7.33 28.46
N PHE A 342 -17.11 6.27 29.27
CA PHE A 342 -16.09 5.69 30.13
C PHE A 342 -16.09 4.16 29.98
N ILE A 343 -14.99 3.55 30.35
CA ILE A 343 -14.76 2.12 30.19
C ILE A 343 -14.37 1.49 31.52
N ILE A 344 -14.77 0.24 31.68
CA ILE A 344 -14.40 -0.60 32.82
C ILE A 344 -13.97 -1.95 32.29
N ILE A 345 -12.88 -2.48 32.85
CA ILE A 345 -12.41 -3.83 32.54
C ILE A 345 -11.91 -4.50 33.83
N LYS A 346 -12.23 -5.77 34.00
CA LYS A 346 -11.67 -6.56 35.10
C LYS A 346 -10.24 -6.98 34.76
N LYS A 347 -9.30 -6.61 35.63
CA LYS A 347 -7.88 -7.00 35.50
C LYS A 347 -7.62 -8.34 36.14
N ASN A 348 -6.46 -8.93 35.83
CA ASN A 348 -5.97 -10.11 36.55
C ASN A 348 -5.89 -9.83 38.06
N GLY A 349 -6.30 -10.81 38.89
CA GLY A 349 -6.28 -10.66 40.34
C GLY A 349 -7.51 -9.97 40.95
N GLY A 350 -8.56 -9.67 40.17
CA GLY A 350 -9.84 -9.15 40.68
C GLY A 350 -9.93 -7.62 40.81
N ALA A 351 -8.87 -6.89 40.44
CA ALA A 351 -8.91 -5.43 40.36
C ALA A 351 -9.63 -4.98 39.07
N TYR A 352 -10.16 -3.75 39.08
CA TYR A 352 -10.81 -3.13 37.93
C TYR A 352 -9.95 -1.99 37.38
N GLY A 353 -9.88 -1.89 36.05
CA GLY A 353 -9.38 -0.72 35.36
C GLY A 353 -10.57 0.16 34.97
N VAL A 354 -10.60 1.40 35.45
CA VAL A 354 -11.66 2.38 35.15
C VAL A 354 -11.01 3.62 34.57
N GLY A 355 -11.58 4.19 33.53
CA GLY A 355 -11.11 5.42 32.93
C GLY A 355 -12.07 5.93 31.85
N LEU A 356 -11.86 7.16 31.41
CA LEU A 356 -12.61 7.70 30.27
C LEU A 356 -12.30 6.90 29.01
N ASP A 357 -13.26 6.78 28.11
CA ASP A 357 -13.06 6.22 26.75
C ASP A 357 -12.38 7.28 25.85
N ALA A 358 -11.36 7.91 26.41
CA ALA A 358 -10.54 8.98 25.83
C ALA A 358 -9.13 8.95 26.43
N CYS A 359 -8.14 9.50 25.71
CA CYS A 359 -6.78 9.67 26.20
C CYS A 359 -6.20 11.04 25.86
N ASP A 360 -5.14 11.46 26.58
CA ASP A 360 -4.50 12.76 26.40
C ASP A 360 -3.95 12.97 24.97
N ASN A 361 -3.51 11.91 24.28
CA ASN A 361 -2.90 12.02 22.95
C ASN A 361 -3.89 11.93 21.78
N CYS A 362 -4.97 11.15 21.93
CA CYS A 362 -5.88 10.82 20.83
C CYS A 362 -7.28 11.42 20.99
N GLY A 363 -7.56 12.06 22.15
CA GLY A 363 -8.86 12.60 22.45
C GLY A 363 -9.90 11.51 22.70
N ASP A 364 -11.14 11.75 22.30
CA ASP A 364 -12.33 10.93 22.48
C ASP A 364 -12.51 9.78 21.47
N ALA A 365 -11.43 9.35 20.83
CA ALA A 365 -11.48 8.31 19.79
C ALA A 365 -12.02 6.95 20.31
N GLY A 366 -11.84 6.66 21.59
CA GLY A 366 -12.28 5.45 22.26
C GLY A 366 -11.36 4.26 22.09
N TYR A 367 -11.70 3.17 22.77
CA TYR A 367 -10.94 1.92 22.78
C TYR A 367 -11.83 0.77 22.34
N TYR A 368 -11.22 -0.24 21.72
CA TYR A 368 -11.89 -1.48 21.36
C TYR A 368 -11.07 -2.69 21.82
N GLU A 369 -11.73 -3.82 22.00
CA GLU A 369 -11.09 -5.07 22.33
C GLU A 369 -10.86 -5.91 21.05
N LYS A 370 -9.64 -6.44 20.90
CA LYS A 370 -9.28 -7.36 19.83
C LYS A 370 -8.22 -8.33 20.33
N ASP A 371 -8.47 -9.62 20.14
CA ASP A 371 -7.54 -10.70 20.52
C ASP A 371 -7.09 -10.60 21.99
N GLY A 372 -8.02 -10.22 22.90
CA GLY A 372 -7.75 -10.04 24.33
C GLY A 372 -6.91 -8.81 24.70
N LYS A 373 -6.65 -7.93 23.74
CA LYS A 373 -5.93 -6.65 23.95
C LYS A 373 -6.89 -5.48 23.82
N ILE A 374 -6.73 -4.45 24.65
CA ILE A 374 -7.45 -3.19 24.52
C ILE A 374 -6.63 -2.26 23.63
N ILE A 375 -7.23 -1.77 22.56
CA ILE A 375 -6.56 -1.01 21.50
C ILE A 375 -7.21 0.37 21.36
N CYS A 376 -6.40 1.41 21.30
CA CYS A 376 -6.87 2.76 20.99
C CYS A 376 -7.33 2.84 19.53
N LYS A 377 -8.56 3.27 19.26
CA LYS A 377 -9.16 3.33 17.93
C LYS A 377 -8.43 4.27 16.96
N LYS A 378 -7.76 5.31 17.45
CA LYS A 378 -7.10 6.32 16.60
C LYS A 378 -5.68 5.96 16.19
N CYS A 379 -4.89 5.41 17.12
CA CYS A 379 -3.48 5.15 16.91
C CYS A 379 -3.12 3.66 16.82
N ASP A 380 -4.09 2.74 17.03
CA ASP A 380 -3.94 1.28 17.03
C ASP A 380 -2.90 0.76 18.04
N VAL A 381 -2.56 1.56 19.07
CA VAL A 381 -1.67 1.14 20.15
C VAL A 381 -2.44 0.22 21.11
N ALA A 382 -1.88 -0.97 21.35
CA ALA A 382 -2.39 -1.88 22.37
C ALA A 382 -2.02 -1.37 23.77
N ILE A 383 -3.02 -1.21 24.63
CA ILE A 383 -2.86 -0.75 26.00
C ILE A 383 -2.61 -1.96 26.91
N ASN A 384 -1.62 -1.84 27.77
CA ASN A 384 -1.40 -2.86 28.79
C ASN A 384 -2.54 -2.79 29.82
N LEU A 385 -3.24 -3.92 30.03
CA LEU A 385 -4.35 -4.00 31.00
C LEU A 385 -3.95 -3.52 32.41
N ALA A 386 -2.70 -3.77 32.83
CA ALA A 386 -2.20 -3.32 34.09
C ALA A 386 -2.18 -1.80 34.24
N THR A 387 -1.98 -1.06 33.16
CA THR A 387 -1.84 0.40 33.14
C THR A 387 -3.16 1.15 32.93
N ILE A 388 -4.28 0.47 32.68
CA ILE A 388 -5.61 1.10 32.62
C ILE A 388 -5.93 1.63 34.01
N GLY A 389 -6.25 2.92 34.12
CA GLY A 389 -6.44 3.62 35.40
C GLY A 389 -5.21 4.38 35.90
N PHE A 390 -4.09 4.38 35.10
CA PHE A 390 -2.95 5.25 35.36
C PHE A 390 -2.91 6.38 34.30
N LYS A 391 -2.51 7.56 34.75
CA LYS A 391 -2.44 8.75 33.87
C LYS A 391 -1.23 8.68 32.91
N GLY A 392 -1.46 9.08 31.68
CA GLY A 392 -0.40 9.39 30.69
C GLY A 392 -0.43 8.54 29.42
N GLY A 393 0.12 9.09 28.36
CA GLY A 393 0.23 8.48 27.05
C GLY A 393 -1.11 8.18 26.37
N CYS A 394 -1.24 6.98 25.84
CA CYS A 394 -2.49 6.49 25.24
C CYS A 394 -3.39 5.72 26.24
N ASN A 395 -3.09 5.76 27.55
CA ASN A 395 -3.96 5.13 28.54
C ASN A 395 -5.29 5.90 28.66
N PRO A 396 -6.40 5.19 28.98
CA PRO A 396 -7.65 5.83 29.38
C PRO A 396 -7.44 6.81 30.53
N ILE A 397 -7.96 8.02 30.39
CA ILE A 397 -7.83 9.06 31.44
C ILE A 397 -8.51 8.57 32.71
N PRO A 398 -7.74 8.40 33.81
CA PRO A 398 -8.30 7.90 35.07
C PRO A 398 -9.17 8.96 35.73
N PHE A 399 -10.14 8.51 36.50
CA PHE A 399 -10.95 9.32 37.38
C PHE A 399 -11.30 8.57 38.68
N ASP A 400 -11.75 9.30 39.71
CA ASP A 400 -12.02 8.72 41.02
C ASP A 400 -13.31 7.90 41.03
N TYR A 401 -13.23 6.70 41.58
CA TYR A 401 -14.36 5.79 41.80
C TYR A 401 -14.21 5.03 43.11
N GLN A 402 -15.29 4.47 43.62
CA GLN A 402 -15.31 3.68 44.85
C GLN A 402 -15.72 2.24 44.52
N VAL A 403 -15.00 1.30 45.09
CA VAL A 403 -15.36 -0.12 45.06
C VAL A 403 -16.14 -0.43 46.34
N LYS A 404 -17.40 -0.86 46.21
CA LYS A 404 -18.26 -1.32 47.32
C LYS A 404 -18.59 -2.80 47.10
N PRO A 405 -19.04 -3.53 48.13
CA PRO A 405 -19.40 -4.94 47.98
C PRO A 405 -20.38 -5.14 46.81
N GLY A 406 -19.95 -5.92 45.82
CA GLY A 406 -20.72 -6.27 44.61
C GLY A 406 -20.90 -5.19 43.54
N LYS A 407 -20.32 -3.99 43.69
CA LYS A 407 -20.51 -2.89 42.76
C LYS A 407 -19.39 -1.86 42.72
N ILE A 408 -19.28 -1.16 41.58
CA ILE A 408 -18.51 0.09 41.41
C ILE A 408 -19.48 1.27 41.52
N VAL A 409 -19.04 2.33 42.20
CA VAL A 409 -19.80 3.55 42.41
C VAL A 409 -18.96 4.74 41.95
N ILE A 410 -19.55 5.59 41.10
CA ILE A 410 -18.90 6.78 40.53
C ILE A 410 -19.78 8.00 40.80
N GLN A 411 -19.21 9.07 41.36
CA GLN A 411 -19.92 10.34 41.52
C GLN A 411 -20.03 11.08 40.20
N THR A 412 -21.23 11.55 39.84
CA THR A 412 -21.41 12.29 38.58
C THR A 412 -20.59 13.57 38.53
N SER A 413 -20.33 14.20 39.67
CA SER A 413 -19.48 15.40 39.76
C SER A 413 -18.05 15.14 39.28
N THR A 414 -17.53 13.91 39.45
CA THR A 414 -16.21 13.51 38.94
C THR A 414 -16.21 13.43 37.40
N LEU A 415 -17.28 12.91 36.81
CA LEU A 415 -17.43 12.85 35.35
C LEU A 415 -17.67 14.25 34.77
N ASP A 416 -18.56 15.06 35.40
CA ASP A 416 -18.84 16.43 34.96
C ASP A 416 -17.57 17.29 34.86
N ALA A 417 -16.62 17.10 35.79
CA ALA A 417 -15.35 17.84 35.81
C ALA A 417 -14.42 17.47 34.62
N LEU A 418 -14.69 16.37 33.91
CA LEU A 418 -13.87 15.85 32.80
C LEU A 418 -14.56 15.94 31.43
N SER A 419 -15.71 16.63 31.36
CA SER A 419 -16.49 16.80 30.13
C SER A 419 -15.68 17.41 28.98
N SER A 420 -14.71 18.29 29.30
CA SER A 420 -13.83 18.94 28.30
C SER A 420 -13.01 17.98 27.45
N HIS A 421 -12.82 16.71 27.83
CA HIS A 421 -12.15 15.71 27.02
C HIS A 421 -13.01 15.15 25.88
N PHE A 422 -14.29 15.51 25.82
CA PHE A 422 -15.26 15.09 24.80
C PHE A 422 -15.91 16.27 24.04
N GLN A 423 -15.33 17.46 24.17
CA GLN A 423 -15.75 18.69 23.47
C GLN A 423 -14.96 18.94 22.18
#